data_2dde3edf137d6cf52bf51a7cc1d6252e
#
_entry.id   2dde3edf137d6cf52bf51a7cc1d6252e
#
_cell.length_a   1.000
_cell.length_b   1.000
_cell.length_c   1.000
_cell.angle_alpha   90.00
_cell.angle_beta   90.00
_cell.angle_gamma   90.00
#
_symmetry.space_group_name_H-M   'P 1'
#
loop_
_entity.id
_entity.type
_entity.pdbx_description
1 polymer ?
#
loop_
_entity_poly.entity_id
_entity_poly.type
_entity_poly.pdbx_seq_one_letter_code
_entity_poly.pdbx_strand_id
1 'polypeptide(L)'
;EGSLIDIMANSDSPDPDNELVMESLREEIKRALQALNERERKVIEAFFGIDQPEKTLEEIGVQYGLTRERVRQIKEKAIRRLRHSTQNKQLKSFLGS
;
A
#
# COMPACT_ATOMS: atom_id res chain seq x y z
N GLU A 1 -26.87 15.22 0.67
CA GLU A 1 -26.87 14.72 0.15
C GLU A 1 -26.31 13.98 -0.83
N GLY A 2 -26.16 14.30 -1.86
CA GLY A 2 -25.55 13.55 -2.90
C GLY A 2 -24.12 13.16 -2.64
N SER A 3 -23.49 13.87 -1.74
CA SER A 3 -22.07 13.66 -1.52
C SER A 3 -21.73 12.25 -1.04
N LEU A 4 -22.59 11.67 -0.23
CA LEU A 4 -22.33 10.31 0.23
C LEU A 4 -22.45 9.32 -0.92
N ILE A 5 -23.47 9.52 -1.73
CA ILE A 5 -23.66 8.66 -2.87
C ILE A 5 -22.52 8.83 -3.87
N ASP A 6 -22.09 10.07 -4.04
CA ASP A 6 -21.00 10.35 -4.96
C ASP A 6 -19.72 9.65 -4.52
N ILE A 7 -19.45 9.63 -3.23
CA ILE A 7 -18.26 8.94 -2.72
C ILE A 7 -18.34 7.46 -3.06
N MET A 8 -19.49 6.85 -2.85
CA MET A 8 -19.63 5.44 -3.11
C MET A 8 -19.60 5.12 -4.60
N ALA A 9 -20.16 6.01 -5.41
CA ALA A 9 -20.28 5.76 -6.84
C ALA A 9 -18.97 6.03 -7.57
N ASN A 10 -18.23 7.03 -7.13
CA ASN A 10 -17.06 7.49 -7.85
C ASN A 10 -15.74 6.93 -7.36
N SER A 11 -15.73 6.34 -6.21
CA SER A 11 -14.48 5.99 -5.59
C SER A 11 -14.13 4.53 -5.79
N ASP A 12 -13.04 4.30 -6.47
CA ASP A 12 -12.36 3.01 -6.42
C ASP A 12 -11.36 3.01 -5.28
N SER A 13 -11.24 4.13 -4.59
CA SER A 13 -10.32 4.27 -3.47
C SER A 13 -11.05 4.01 -2.18
N PRO A 14 -10.38 3.43 -1.18
CA PRO A 14 -11.02 3.22 0.10
C PRO A 14 -11.23 4.54 0.83
N ASP A 15 -12.26 4.55 1.66
CA ASP A 15 -12.52 5.68 2.55
C ASP A 15 -11.49 5.60 3.69
N PRO A 16 -10.60 6.56 3.80
CA PRO A 16 -9.57 6.48 4.84
C PRO A 16 -10.11 6.55 6.26
N ASP A 17 -11.35 7.02 6.42
CA ASP A 17 -11.97 7.06 7.73
C ASP A 17 -12.72 5.76 8.06
N ASN A 18 -12.80 4.83 7.12
CA ASN A 18 -13.50 3.57 7.33
C ASN A 18 -12.49 2.51 7.76
N GLU A 19 -12.45 2.26 9.05
CA GLU A 19 -11.48 1.32 9.61
C GLU A 19 -11.67 -0.11 9.10
N LEU A 20 -12.91 -0.50 8.87
CA LEU A 20 -13.17 -1.85 8.37
C LEU A 20 -12.60 -2.05 6.97
N VAL A 21 -12.76 -1.04 6.12
CA VAL A 21 -12.22 -1.12 4.77
C VAL A 21 -10.70 -1.14 4.82
N MET A 22 -10.10 -0.29 5.64
CA MET A 22 -8.65 -0.24 5.75
C MET A 22 -8.09 -1.53 6.32
N GLU A 23 -8.78 -2.10 7.30
CA GLU A 23 -8.35 -3.36 7.88
C GLU A 23 -8.38 -4.48 6.85
N SER A 24 -9.45 -4.53 6.07
CA SER A 24 -9.59 -5.53 5.02
C SER A 24 -8.49 -5.41 3.97
N LEU A 25 -8.16 -4.18 3.58
CA LEU A 25 -7.11 -3.95 2.61
C LEU A 25 -5.75 -4.34 3.14
N ARG A 26 -5.50 -4.07 4.42
CA ARG A 26 -4.23 -4.48 5.03
C ARG A 26 -4.07 -5.99 5.03
N GLU A 27 -5.14 -6.72 5.33
CA GLU A 27 -5.09 -8.17 5.29
C GLU A 27 -4.81 -8.68 3.88
N GLU A 28 -5.44 -8.05 2.90
CA GLU A 28 -5.23 -8.45 1.52
C GLU A 28 -3.80 -8.14 1.06
N ILE A 29 -3.26 -7.01 1.49
CA ILE A 29 -1.88 -6.67 1.19
C ILE A 29 -0.94 -7.69 1.81
N LYS A 30 -1.19 -8.10 3.06
CA LYS A 30 -0.36 -9.11 3.70
C LYS A 30 -0.29 -10.38 2.88
N ARG A 31 -1.42 -10.81 2.34
CA ARG A 31 -1.45 -12.02 1.51
C ARG A 31 -0.69 -11.80 0.21
N ALA A 32 -0.86 -10.63 -0.39
CA ALA A 32 -0.20 -10.32 -1.65
C ALA A 32 1.31 -10.16 -1.48
N LEU A 33 1.75 -9.80 -0.29
CA LEU A 33 3.18 -9.63 -0.04
C LEU A 33 3.96 -10.92 -0.21
N GLN A 34 3.28 -12.05 -0.17
CA GLN A 34 3.95 -13.33 -0.40
C GLN A 34 4.57 -13.41 -1.80
N ALA A 35 4.09 -12.60 -2.74
CA ALA A 35 4.61 -12.57 -4.10
C ALA A 35 5.89 -11.75 -4.23
N LEU A 36 6.28 -11.03 -3.19
CA LEU A 36 7.42 -10.14 -3.25
C LEU A 36 8.64 -10.79 -2.62
N ASN A 37 9.83 -10.32 -3.02
CA ASN A 37 11.02 -10.74 -2.32
C ASN A 37 11.09 -10.04 -0.96
N GLU A 38 12.03 -10.45 -0.13
CA GLU A 38 12.08 -9.98 1.23
C GLU A 38 12.28 -8.47 1.32
N ARG A 39 13.16 -7.92 0.50
CA ARG A 39 13.43 -6.48 0.54
C ARG A 39 12.20 -5.68 0.12
N GLU A 40 11.56 -6.10 -0.96
CA GLU A 40 10.35 -5.43 -1.42
C GLU A 40 9.25 -5.48 -0.38
N ARG A 41 9.09 -6.65 0.24
CA ARG A 41 8.07 -6.81 1.27
C ARG A 41 8.32 -5.90 2.45
N LYS A 42 9.56 -5.84 2.93
CA LYS A 42 9.88 -5.02 4.09
C LYS A 42 9.67 -3.54 3.81
N VAL A 43 10.02 -3.09 2.62
CA VAL A 43 9.80 -1.70 2.26
C VAL A 43 8.31 -1.37 2.24
N ILE A 44 7.51 -2.25 1.64
CA ILE A 44 6.07 -2.03 1.57
C ILE A 44 5.45 -2.08 2.96
N GLU A 45 5.85 -3.03 3.79
CA GLU A 45 5.32 -3.12 5.15
C GLU A 45 5.60 -1.84 5.93
N ALA A 46 6.80 -1.29 5.79
CA ALA A 46 7.15 -0.07 6.49
C ALA A 46 6.44 1.15 5.93
N PHE A 47 6.29 1.21 4.62
CA PHE A 47 5.67 2.37 3.98
C PHE A 47 4.18 2.45 4.27
N PHE A 48 3.48 1.32 4.22
CA PHE A 48 2.04 1.29 4.46
C PHE A 48 1.67 1.01 5.90
N GLY A 49 2.66 0.80 6.77
CA GLY A 49 2.38 0.57 8.17
C GLY A 49 1.71 -0.77 8.46
N ILE A 50 2.16 -1.83 7.79
CA ILE A 50 1.61 -3.16 8.00
C ILE A 50 2.24 -3.73 9.27
N ASP A 51 1.43 -3.86 10.34
CA ASP A 51 1.87 -4.37 11.64
C ASP A 51 2.96 -3.50 12.27
N GLN A 52 3.10 -2.27 11.84
CA GLN A 52 4.08 -1.34 12.39
C GLN A 52 3.68 0.08 11.99
N PRO A 53 4.23 1.11 12.65
CA PRO A 53 3.92 2.47 12.26
C PRO A 53 4.41 2.77 10.85
N GLU A 54 3.65 3.61 10.13
CA GLU A 54 4.07 4.06 8.81
C GLU A 54 5.37 4.84 8.90
N LYS A 55 6.21 4.68 7.86
CA LYS A 55 7.47 5.39 7.78
C LYS A 55 7.60 6.10 6.44
N THR A 56 8.34 7.20 6.45
CA THR A 56 8.64 7.90 5.20
C THR A 56 9.73 7.17 4.44
N LEU A 57 9.88 7.53 3.17
CA LEU A 57 10.95 6.94 2.36
C LEU A 57 12.32 7.21 2.98
N GLU A 58 12.51 8.42 3.55
CA GLU A 58 13.76 8.73 4.21
C GLU A 58 14.02 7.84 5.41
N GLU A 59 12.99 7.64 6.22
CA GLU A 59 13.14 6.80 7.40
C GLU A 59 13.45 5.36 7.04
N ILE A 60 12.81 4.86 6.00
CA ILE A 60 13.08 3.51 5.53
C ILE A 60 14.52 3.42 5.01
N GLY A 61 14.95 4.44 4.29
CA GLY A 61 16.31 4.48 3.79
C GLY A 61 17.33 4.40 4.90
N VAL A 62 17.12 5.18 5.96
CA VAL A 62 18.02 5.15 7.11
C VAL A 62 18.02 3.76 7.74
N GLN A 63 16.84 3.18 7.89
CA GLN A 63 16.74 1.88 8.55
C GLN A 63 17.47 0.78 7.80
N TYR A 64 17.45 0.82 6.48
CA TYR A 64 18.03 -0.26 5.66
C TYR A 64 19.32 0.14 4.96
N GLY A 65 19.84 1.32 5.25
CA GLY A 65 21.09 1.76 4.64
C GLY A 65 20.97 2.07 3.17
N LEU A 66 19.83 2.62 2.76
CA LEU A 66 19.56 2.95 1.36
C LEU A 66 19.26 4.43 1.23
N THR A 67 19.46 4.95 0.01
CA THR A 67 19.05 6.32 -0.27
C THR A 67 17.53 6.39 -0.41
N ARG A 68 16.99 7.60 -0.24
CA ARG A 68 15.56 7.80 -0.43
C ARG A 68 15.14 7.40 -1.84
N GLU A 69 15.94 7.75 -2.83
CA GLU A 69 15.61 7.42 -4.22
C GLU A 69 15.60 5.91 -4.44
N ARG A 70 16.52 5.19 -3.83
CA ARG A 70 16.54 3.74 -3.97
C ARG A 70 15.32 3.11 -3.33
N VAL A 71 14.92 3.62 -2.16
CA VAL A 71 13.72 3.14 -1.50
C VAL A 71 12.50 3.39 -2.37
N ARG A 72 12.43 4.59 -2.99
CA ARG A 72 11.32 4.91 -3.87
C ARG A 72 11.24 3.92 -5.04
N GLN A 73 12.37 3.61 -5.64
CA GLN A 73 12.41 2.66 -6.75
C GLN A 73 11.93 1.28 -6.32
N ILE A 74 12.40 0.83 -5.17
CA ILE A 74 11.97 -0.47 -4.65
C ILE A 74 10.47 -0.47 -4.37
N LYS A 75 9.98 0.60 -3.74
CA LYS A 75 8.57 0.72 -3.44
C LYS A 75 7.72 0.66 -4.72
N GLU A 76 8.12 1.42 -5.73
CA GLU A 76 7.32 1.46 -6.95
C GLU A 76 7.31 0.12 -7.68
N LYS A 77 8.45 -0.55 -7.69
CA LYS A 77 8.51 -1.87 -8.30
C LYS A 77 7.63 -2.85 -7.54
N ALA A 78 7.68 -2.78 -6.21
CA ALA A 78 6.87 -3.66 -5.38
C ALA A 78 5.38 -3.40 -5.58
N ILE A 79 5.00 -2.12 -5.67
CA ILE A 79 3.60 -1.77 -5.91
C ILE A 79 3.12 -2.31 -7.24
N ARG A 80 3.94 -2.20 -8.28
CA ARG A 80 3.56 -2.74 -9.58
C ARG A 80 3.33 -4.24 -9.50
N ARG A 81 4.18 -4.96 -8.79
CA ARG A 81 4.00 -6.40 -8.62
C ARG A 81 2.72 -6.72 -7.85
N LEU A 82 2.45 -5.97 -6.79
CA LEU A 82 1.23 -6.17 -6.03
C LEU A 82 -0.01 -5.94 -6.88
N ARG A 83 0.01 -4.89 -7.68
CA ARG A 83 -1.13 -4.58 -8.53
C ARG A 83 -1.37 -5.68 -9.56
N HIS A 84 -0.31 -6.27 -10.07
CA HIS A 84 -0.44 -7.39 -11.00
C HIS A 84 -0.98 -8.64 -10.34
N SER A 85 -0.72 -8.80 -9.06
CA SER A 85 -1.09 -10.03 -8.36
C SER A 85 -2.48 -9.95 -7.73
N THR A 86 -3.17 -8.83 -7.83
CA THR A 86 -4.49 -8.67 -7.25
C THR A 86 -5.52 -8.33 -8.31
N GLN A 87 -6.74 -8.81 -8.10
CA GLN A 87 -7.87 -8.46 -8.95
C GLN A 87 -8.75 -7.40 -8.28
N ASN A 88 -8.45 -7.06 -7.04
CA ASN A 88 -9.29 -6.16 -6.26
C ASN A 88 -9.06 -4.71 -6.68
N LYS A 89 -10.11 -4.07 -7.21
CA LYS A 89 -10.02 -2.70 -7.67
C LYS A 89 -9.70 -1.72 -6.54
N GLN A 90 -10.29 -1.94 -5.38
CA GLN A 90 -10.04 -1.06 -4.25
C GLN A 90 -8.57 -1.15 -3.81
N LEU A 91 -8.03 -2.35 -3.83
CA LEU A 91 -6.64 -2.52 -3.47
C LEU A 91 -5.72 -1.85 -4.49
N LYS A 92 -6.02 -1.97 -5.76
CA LYS A 92 -5.23 -1.31 -6.79
C LYS A 92 -5.23 0.21 -6.60
N SER A 93 -6.39 0.78 -6.29
CA SER A 93 -6.47 2.22 -6.03
C SER A 93 -5.72 2.60 -4.76
N PHE A 94 -5.83 1.78 -3.73
CA PHE A 94 -5.13 2.03 -2.47
C PHE A 94 -3.62 2.05 -2.68
N LEU A 95 -3.12 1.21 -3.55
CA LEU A 95 -1.69 1.13 -3.82
C LEU A 95 -1.18 2.30 -4.67
N GLY A 96 -2.06 3.19 -5.05
CA GLY A 96 -1.62 4.42 -5.68
C GLY A 96 -1.27 4.27 -7.13
N SER A 97 -2.19 3.85 -7.86
CA SER A 97 -2.01 3.71 -9.30
C SER A 97 -1.51 4.97 -9.96
#